data_09dd0922156dbf13d3f9586232b603da
#
_entry.id   09dd0922156dbf13d3f9586232b603da
#
_cell.length_a   1.000
_cell.length_b   1.000
_cell.length_c   1.000
_cell.angle_alpha   90.00
_cell.angle_beta   90.00
_cell.angle_gamma   90.00
#
_symmetry.space_group_name_H-M   'P 1'
#
loop_
_entity.id
_entity.type
_entity.pdbx_description
1 polymer ?
#
loop_
_entity_poly.entity_id
_entity_poly.type
_entity_poly.pdbx_seq_one_letter_code
_entity_poly.pdbx_strand_id
1 'polypeptide(L)'
;MYGIGVISLVDKFIQMYYRSNMSKNLESLPDEVLKELLLLEEQKNRLETREIARDKFMYYAKHVYEGFIEGRHHGIIAEKLEAIAEGKLKRLIVNMPPRHSKSEFASYLMPSWFLGRNPKLKIIQATMNTELAVRFGRKVRDLIADPIYSEIFPNTDLKQDSQAAGRWETSAG
;
A
#
# COMPACT_ATOMS: atom_id res chain seq x y z
N MET A 1 7.93 -30.23 19.25
CA MET A 1 8.31 -29.00 18.54
C MET A 1 8.81 -29.32 17.11
N TYR A 2 8.07 -30.13 16.32
CA TYR A 2 8.49 -30.64 14.99
C TYR A 2 7.36 -30.59 13.94
N GLY A 3 6.42 -29.65 14.05
CA GLY A 3 5.24 -29.64 13.16
C GLY A 3 5.23 -28.59 12.04
N ILE A 4 5.96 -27.48 12.16
CA ILE A 4 5.80 -26.32 11.27
C ILE A 4 6.66 -26.42 9.99
N GLY A 5 7.80 -27.10 10.05
CA GLY A 5 8.70 -27.21 8.89
C GLY A 5 8.22 -28.21 7.84
N VAL A 6 7.51 -29.25 8.23
CA VAL A 6 7.05 -30.32 7.32
C VAL A 6 5.85 -29.87 6.47
N ILE A 7 4.93 -29.11 7.06
CA ILE A 7 3.76 -28.53 6.36
C ILE A 7 4.22 -27.56 5.25
N SER A 8 5.22 -26.71 5.53
CA SER A 8 5.76 -25.78 4.54
C SER A 8 6.46 -26.47 3.35
N LEU A 9 7.06 -27.63 3.55
CA LEU A 9 7.70 -28.41 2.48
C LEU A 9 6.67 -29.15 1.63
N VAL A 10 5.65 -29.72 2.25
CA VAL A 10 4.55 -30.42 1.55
C VAL A 10 3.75 -29.41 0.72
N ASP A 11 3.43 -28.24 1.24
CA ASP A 11 2.75 -27.18 0.48
C ASP A 11 3.58 -26.69 -0.71
N LYS A 12 4.89 -26.53 -0.57
CA LYS A 12 5.77 -26.17 -1.68
C LYS A 12 5.84 -27.29 -2.74
N PHE A 13 5.86 -28.56 -2.33
CA PHE A 13 5.83 -29.69 -3.24
C PHE A 13 4.49 -29.81 -3.97
N ILE A 14 3.38 -29.60 -3.26
CA ILE A 14 2.05 -29.58 -3.84
C ILE A 14 1.92 -28.44 -4.85
N GLN A 15 2.35 -27.23 -4.51
CA GLN A 15 2.36 -26.09 -5.44
C GLN A 15 3.26 -26.31 -6.66
N MET A 16 4.44 -26.92 -6.47
CA MET A 16 5.35 -27.26 -7.56
C MET A 16 4.80 -28.34 -8.47
N TYR A 17 4.12 -29.36 -7.91
CA TYR A 17 3.45 -30.42 -8.64
C TYR A 17 2.27 -29.91 -9.46
N TYR A 18 1.41 -29.04 -8.86
CA TYR A 18 0.31 -28.38 -9.56
C TYR A 18 0.82 -27.44 -10.66
N ARG A 19 1.89 -26.66 -10.42
CA ARG A 19 2.51 -25.81 -11.46
C ARG A 19 3.07 -26.64 -12.62
N SER A 20 3.75 -27.75 -12.34
CA SER A 20 4.33 -28.62 -13.38
C SER A 20 3.28 -29.34 -14.22
N ASN A 21 2.15 -29.78 -13.63
CA ASN A 21 1.06 -30.40 -14.36
C ASN A 21 0.16 -29.36 -15.05
N MET A 22 0.01 -28.16 -14.49
CA MET A 22 -0.72 -27.06 -15.12
C MET A 22 0.00 -26.54 -16.37
N SER A 23 1.35 -26.45 -16.38
CA SER A 23 2.11 -26.03 -17.57
C SER A 23 1.92 -26.99 -18.74
N LYS A 24 1.88 -28.30 -18.50
CA LYS A 24 1.65 -29.30 -19.56
C LYS A 24 0.22 -29.28 -20.11
N ASN A 25 -0.77 -28.93 -19.29
CA ASN A 25 -2.15 -28.79 -19.73
C ASN A 25 -2.41 -27.43 -20.42
N LEU A 26 -1.66 -26.39 -20.07
CA LEU A 26 -1.78 -25.04 -20.68
C LEU A 26 -1.34 -25.04 -22.15
N GLU A 27 -0.31 -25.81 -22.52
CA GLU A 27 0.18 -25.91 -23.91
C GLU A 27 -0.83 -26.54 -24.88
N SER A 28 -1.83 -27.25 -24.35
CA SER A 28 -2.90 -27.89 -25.14
C SER A 28 -4.19 -27.08 -25.23
N LEU A 29 -4.27 -25.93 -24.56
CA LEU A 29 -5.46 -25.08 -24.60
C LEU A 29 -5.49 -24.19 -25.85
N PRO A 30 -6.69 -23.89 -26.39
CA PRO A 30 -6.82 -22.87 -27.43
C PRO A 30 -6.27 -21.51 -26.97
N ASP A 31 -5.67 -20.76 -27.87
CA ASP A 31 -5.07 -19.44 -27.59
C ASP A 31 -6.03 -18.45 -26.94
N GLU A 32 -7.32 -18.51 -27.26
CA GLU A 32 -8.36 -17.67 -26.65
C GLU A 32 -8.55 -17.98 -25.16
N VAL A 33 -8.59 -19.28 -24.81
CA VAL A 33 -8.73 -19.73 -23.43
C VAL A 33 -7.49 -19.38 -22.62
N LEU A 34 -6.31 -19.50 -23.22
CA LEU A 34 -5.04 -19.11 -22.58
C LEU A 34 -5.01 -17.61 -22.26
N LYS A 35 -5.45 -16.76 -23.19
CA LYS A 35 -5.57 -15.31 -22.96
C LYS A 35 -6.52 -14.98 -21.82
N GLU A 36 -7.68 -15.64 -21.78
CA GLU A 36 -8.66 -15.44 -20.72
C GLU A 36 -8.11 -15.85 -19.34
N LEU A 37 -7.42 -16.98 -19.26
CA LEU A 37 -6.78 -17.44 -18.04
C LEU A 37 -5.69 -16.46 -17.53
N LEU A 38 -4.85 -15.95 -18.44
CA LEU A 38 -3.83 -14.95 -18.11
C LEU A 38 -4.47 -13.65 -17.59
N LEU A 39 -5.57 -13.23 -18.20
CA LEU A 39 -6.31 -12.05 -17.75
C LEU A 39 -6.91 -12.24 -16.34
N LEU A 40 -7.49 -13.41 -16.09
CA LEU A 40 -8.04 -13.76 -14.78
C LEU A 40 -6.95 -13.85 -13.70
N GLU A 41 -5.79 -14.42 -14.04
CA GLU A 41 -4.65 -14.49 -13.12
C GLU A 41 -4.11 -13.09 -12.81
N GLU A 42 -4.01 -12.22 -13.80
CA GLU A 42 -3.62 -10.82 -13.62
C GLU A 42 -4.62 -10.08 -12.71
N GLN A 43 -5.93 -10.25 -12.95
CA GLN A 43 -6.96 -9.65 -12.10
C GLN A 43 -6.88 -10.17 -10.65
N LYS A 44 -6.69 -11.47 -10.46
CA LYS A 44 -6.51 -12.07 -9.14
C LYS A 44 -5.29 -11.47 -8.43
N ASN A 45 -4.14 -11.41 -9.10
CA ASN A 45 -2.91 -10.85 -8.54
C ASN A 45 -3.07 -9.37 -8.16
N ARG A 46 -3.81 -8.59 -8.96
CA ARG A 46 -4.15 -7.20 -8.64
C ARG A 46 -5.00 -7.11 -7.37
N LEU A 47 -6.03 -7.94 -7.23
CA LEU A 47 -6.89 -7.95 -6.05
C LEU A 47 -6.12 -8.36 -4.79
N GLU A 48 -5.31 -9.41 -4.85
CA GLU A 48 -4.46 -9.84 -3.74
C GLU A 48 -3.47 -8.75 -3.32
N THR A 49 -2.85 -8.07 -4.29
CA THR A 49 -1.93 -6.96 -4.02
C THR A 49 -2.64 -5.80 -3.33
N ARG A 50 -3.88 -5.46 -3.72
CA ARG A 50 -4.69 -4.41 -3.09
C ARG A 50 -5.06 -4.77 -1.65
N GLU A 51 -5.45 -6.00 -1.40
CA GLU A 51 -5.76 -6.48 -0.03
C GLU A 51 -4.52 -6.38 0.87
N ILE A 52 -3.36 -6.84 0.39
CA ILE A 52 -2.11 -6.73 1.13
C ILE A 52 -1.73 -5.26 1.36
N ALA A 53 -1.94 -4.38 0.38
CA ALA A 53 -1.63 -2.96 0.48
C ALA A 53 -2.45 -2.23 1.55
N ARG A 54 -3.66 -2.70 1.89
CA ARG A 54 -4.45 -2.16 3.01
C ARG A 54 -3.75 -2.34 4.35
N ASP A 55 -3.06 -3.46 4.55
CA ASP A 55 -2.45 -3.81 5.82
C ASP A 55 -0.93 -3.60 5.85
N LYS A 56 -0.28 -3.63 4.69
CA LYS A 56 1.17 -3.54 4.53
C LYS A 56 1.58 -2.25 3.83
N PHE A 57 2.22 -1.37 4.59
CA PHE A 57 2.61 -0.04 4.11
C PHE A 57 3.53 -0.07 2.88
N MET A 58 4.48 -1.02 2.81
CA MET A 58 5.36 -1.13 1.64
C MET A 58 4.62 -1.52 0.36
N TYR A 59 3.63 -2.41 0.45
CA TYR A 59 2.79 -2.77 -0.70
C TYR A 59 1.95 -1.58 -1.15
N TYR A 60 1.40 -0.83 -0.20
CA TYR A 60 0.71 0.43 -0.48
C TYR A 60 1.63 1.44 -1.18
N ALA A 61 2.81 1.69 -0.63
CA ALA A 61 3.77 2.63 -1.19
C ALA A 61 4.17 2.29 -2.63
N LYS A 62 4.43 1.01 -2.91
CA LYS A 62 4.74 0.52 -4.26
C LYS A 62 3.57 0.65 -5.24
N HIS A 63 2.35 0.52 -4.75
CA HIS A 63 1.16 0.59 -5.60
C HIS A 63 0.84 2.03 -6.01
N VAL A 64 0.91 2.99 -5.07
CA VAL A 64 0.50 4.38 -5.32
C VAL A 64 1.63 5.30 -5.77
N TYR A 65 2.88 4.88 -5.67
CA TYR A 65 4.04 5.69 -6.04
C TYR A 65 4.78 5.07 -7.22
N GLU A 66 4.44 5.52 -8.41
CA GLU A 66 5.05 5.05 -9.65
C GLU A 66 6.57 5.27 -9.64
N GLY A 67 7.32 4.25 -10.08
CA GLY A 67 8.79 4.30 -10.12
C GLY A 67 9.45 4.18 -8.74
N PHE A 68 8.73 3.76 -7.71
CA PHE A 68 9.32 3.56 -6.38
C PHE A 68 10.38 2.46 -6.38
N ILE A 69 11.60 2.84 -6.01
CA ILE A 69 12.73 1.90 -5.86
C ILE A 69 12.91 1.59 -4.38
N GLU A 70 12.64 0.32 -4.01
CA GLU A 70 12.79 -0.14 -2.64
C GLU A 70 14.25 -0.27 -2.23
N GLY A 71 14.61 0.32 -1.09
CA GLY A 71 15.87 0.11 -0.40
C GLY A 71 15.64 -0.49 0.99
N ARG A 72 16.67 -1.10 1.57
CA ARG A 72 16.59 -1.73 2.91
C ARG A 72 16.03 -0.79 3.99
N HIS A 73 16.37 0.49 3.95
CA HIS A 73 15.90 1.50 4.91
C HIS A 73 14.40 1.75 4.81
N HIS A 74 13.79 1.60 3.62
CA HIS A 74 12.35 1.74 3.42
C HIS A 74 11.58 0.66 4.17
N GLY A 75 12.04 -0.60 4.11
CA GLY A 75 11.43 -1.70 4.86
C GLY A 75 11.45 -1.49 6.37
N ILE A 76 12.57 -0.99 6.90
CA ILE A 76 12.71 -0.68 8.34
C ILE A 76 11.71 0.41 8.76
N ILE A 77 11.56 1.48 7.97
CA ILE A 77 10.61 2.55 8.25
C ILE A 77 9.17 2.04 8.16
N ALA A 78 8.85 1.29 7.10
CA ALA A 78 7.52 0.74 6.88
C ALA A 78 7.05 -0.12 8.07
N GLU A 79 7.90 -0.99 8.58
CA GLU A 79 7.62 -1.80 9.78
C GLU A 79 7.27 -0.92 11.00
N LYS A 80 8.00 0.19 11.20
CA LYS A 80 7.71 1.11 12.32
C LYS A 80 6.43 1.92 12.10
N LEU A 81 6.10 2.29 10.86
CA LEU A 81 4.85 2.95 10.52
C LEU A 81 3.65 2.01 10.70
N GLU A 82 3.80 0.74 10.31
CA GLU A 82 2.81 -0.30 10.58
C GLU A 82 2.58 -0.46 12.09
N ALA A 83 3.65 -0.51 12.89
CA ALA A 83 3.54 -0.58 14.34
C ALA A 83 2.84 0.64 14.99
N ILE A 84 2.98 1.84 14.39
CA ILE A 84 2.21 3.03 14.82
C ILE A 84 0.73 2.86 14.45
N ALA A 85 0.43 2.40 13.24
CA ALA A 85 -0.96 2.18 12.80
C ALA A 85 -1.69 1.15 13.65
N GLU A 86 -0.97 0.15 14.15
CA GLU A 86 -1.48 -0.88 15.07
C GLU A 86 -1.53 -0.42 16.55
N GLY A 87 -1.06 0.81 16.85
CA GLY A 87 -1.01 1.34 18.23
C GLY A 87 0.10 0.75 19.12
N LYS A 88 0.95 -0.11 18.55
CA LYS A 88 2.09 -0.74 19.25
C LYS A 88 3.22 0.25 19.53
N LEU A 89 3.40 1.23 18.64
CA LEU A 89 4.40 2.29 18.74
C LEU A 89 3.71 3.64 18.76
N LYS A 90 3.96 4.47 19.77
CA LYS A 90 3.30 5.78 19.93
C LYS A 90 4.15 6.96 19.48
N ARG A 91 5.45 6.81 19.42
CA ARG A 91 6.40 7.87 19.06
C ARG A 91 7.52 7.30 18.21
N LEU A 92 7.84 7.97 17.11
CA LEU A 92 8.90 7.57 16.19
C LEU A 92 9.72 8.80 15.79
N ILE A 93 11.03 8.70 15.90
CA ILE A 93 11.97 9.69 15.35
C ILE A 93 12.71 9.01 14.19
N VAL A 94 12.70 9.63 13.02
CA VAL A 94 13.37 9.12 11.82
C VAL A 94 14.48 10.06 11.41
N ASN A 95 15.73 9.64 11.61
CA ASN A 95 16.92 10.35 11.16
C ASN A 95 17.48 9.65 9.92
N MET A 96 17.48 10.37 8.80
CA MET A 96 17.97 9.88 7.51
C MET A 96 18.62 11.01 6.73
N PRO A 97 19.60 10.70 5.87
CA PRO A 97 20.15 11.67 4.94
C PRO A 97 19.08 12.28 4.03
N PRO A 98 19.33 13.46 3.46
CA PRO A 98 18.48 14.02 2.41
C PRO A 98 18.32 13.06 1.22
N ARG A 99 17.19 13.15 0.51
CA ARG A 99 16.90 12.37 -0.71
C ARG A 99 16.76 10.86 -0.51
N HIS A 100 16.48 10.40 0.71
CA HIS A 100 16.18 8.99 1.03
C HIS A 100 14.70 8.76 1.33
N SER A 101 13.81 9.47 0.66
CA SER A 101 12.34 9.33 0.72
C SER A 101 11.70 9.56 2.11
N LYS A 102 12.45 10.09 3.10
CA LYS A 102 11.93 10.32 4.46
C LYS A 102 10.61 11.12 4.46
N SER A 103 10.59 12.26 3.78
CA SER A 103 9.39 13.12 3.72
C SER A 103 8.29 12.51 2.87
N GLU A 104 8.62 11.79 1.82
CA GLU A 104 7.63 11.06 1.01
C GLU A 104 6.92 10.00 1.86
N PHE A 105 7.66 9.27 2.69
CA PHE A 105 7.07 8.27 3.59
C PHE A 105 6.27 8.91 4.71
N ALA A 106 6.87 9.85 5.46
CA ALA A 106 6.27 10.38 6.69
C ALA A 106 5.19 11.44 6.46
N SER A 107 5.33 12.28 5.40
CA SER A 107 4.45 13.44 5.20
C SER A 107 3.49 13.30 4.02
N TYR A 108 3.62 12.25 3.21
CA TYR A 108 2.78 12.00 2.04
C TYR A 108 2.10 10.63 2.09
N LEU A 109 2.88 9.53 2.04
CA LEU A 109 2.32 8.18 1.94
C LEU A 109 1.70 7.68 3.26
N MET A 110 2.35 7.95 4.40
CA MET A 110 1.83 7.53 5.70
C MET A 110 0.48 8.18 6.04
N PRO A 111 0.30 9.52 5.92
CA PRO A 111 -0.99 10.14 6.20
C PRO A 111 -2.11 9.61 5.32
N SER A 112 -1.86 9.42 4.02
CA SER A 112 -2.88 8.87 3.11
C SER A 112 -3.24 7.43 3.47
N TRP A 113 -2.25 6.58 3.77
CA TRP A 113 -2.49 5.20 4.19
C TRP A 113 -3.25 5.10 5.51
N PHE A 114 -2.93 5.97 6.50
CA PHE A 114 -3.65 6.01 7.76
C PHE A 114 -5.11 6.40 7.59
N LEU A 115 -5.38 7.40 6.76
CA LEU A 115 -6.75 7.83 6.46
C LEU A 115 -7.51 6.74 5.68
N GLY A 116 -6.85 6.00 4.80
CA GLY A 116 -7.46 4.87 4.12
C GLY A 116 -7.89 3.76 5.07
N ARG A 117 -7.07 3.44 6.06
CA ARG A 117 -7.38 2.44 7.10
C ARG A 117 -8.43 2.92 8.10
N ASN A 118 -8.43 4.20 8.41
CA ASN A 118 -9.40 4.83 9.30
C ASN A 118 -9.71 6.26 8.87
N PRO A 119 -10.74 6.46 8.05
CA PRO A 119 -11.11 7.77 7.51
C PRO A 119 -11.51 8.82 8.56
N LYS A 120 -11.80 8.39 9.79
CA LYS A 120 -12.15 9.28 10.91
C LYS A 120 -10.94 9.86 11.65
N LEU A 121 -9.73 9.44 11.32
CA LEU A 121 -8.51 9.96 11.94
C LEU A 121 -8.31 11.43 11.60
N LYS A 122 -7.79 12.17 12.60
CA LYS A 122 -7.35 13.55 12.43
C LYS A 122 -5.84 13.59 12.45
N ILE A 123 -5.24 14.11 11.38
CA ILE A 123 -3.78 14.19 11.21
C ILE A 123 -3.36 15.66 11.17
N ILE A 124 -2.39 16.02 11.99
CA ILE A 124 -1.77 17.34 12.01
C ILE A 124 -0.36 17.22 11.48
N GLN A 125 -0.05 17.93 10.40
CA GLN A 125 1.29 18.04 9.86
C GLN A 125 1.91 19.39 10.24
N ALA A 126 2.99 19.36 11.03
CA ALA A 126 3.78 20.53 11.38
C ALA A 126 5.09 20.51 10.62
N THR A 127 5.45 21.64 10.02
CA THR A 127 6.69 21.83 9.26
C THR A 127 7.33 23.17 9.61
N MET A 128 8.55 23.42 9.11
CA MET A 128 9.28 24.66 9.37
C MET A 128 8.60 25.91 8.80
N ASN A 129 7.75 25.79 7.80
CA ASN A 129 6.98 26.91 7.24
C ASN A 129 5.62 26.44 6.69
N THR A 130 4.70 27.40 6.55
CA THR A 130 3.33 27.14 6.09
C THR A 130 3.27 26.61 4.65
N GLU A 131 4.14 27.09 3.77
CA GLU A 131 4.16 26.67 2.37
C GLU A 131 4.43 25.16 2.24
N LEU A 132 5.39 24.66 3.00
CA LEU A 132 5.71 23.23 3.01
C LEU A 132 4.58 22.38 3.60
N ALA A 133 3.92 22.86 4.66
CA ALA A 133 2.76 22.19 5.25
C ALA A 133 1.62 22.08 4.24
N VAL A 134 1.27 23.19 3.59
CA VAL A 134 0.22 23.24 2.56
C VAL A 134 0.57 22.35 1.36
N ARG A 135 1.82 22.33 0.94
CA ARG A 135 2.29 21.48 -0.16
C ARG A 135 2.09 19.99 0.15
N PHE A 136 2.47 19.53 1.34
CA PHE A 136 2.24 18.13 1.72
C PHE A 136 0.77 17.83 1.94
N GLY A 137 0.01 18.71 2.58
CA GLY A 137 -1.43 18.54 2.74
C GLY A 137 -2.15 18.41 1.40
N ARG A 138 -1.75 19.21 0.41
CA ARG A 138 -2.28 19.12 -0.97
C ARG A 138 -1.90 17.79 -1.64
N LYS A 139 -0.65 17.36 -1.53
CA LYS A 139 -0.20 16.07 -2.07
C LYS A 139 -1.03 14.89 -1.53
N VAL A 140 -1.28 14.87 -0.21
CA VAL A 140 -2.10 13.82 0.42
C VAL A 140 -3.53 13.87 -0.09
N ARG A 141 -4.14 15.07 -0.14
CA ARG A 141 -5.48 15.27 -0.67
C ARG A 141 -5.60 14.79 -2.11
N ASP A 142 -4.67 15.18 -2.96
CA ASP A 142 -4.69 14.86 -4.39
C ASP A 142 -4.52 13.35 -4.61
N LEU A 143 -3.71 12.66 -3.78
CA LEU A 143 -3.61 11.21 -3.80
C LEU A 143 -4.93 10.52 -3.39
N ILE A 144 -5.63 11.02 -2.37
CA ILE A 144 -6.91 10.45 -1.95
C ILE A 144 -7.97 10.61 -3.05
N ALA A 145 -7.88 11.68 -3.85
CA ALA A 145 -8.75 11.89 -5.01
C ALA A 145 -8.37 11.05 -6.24
N ASP A 146 -7.21 10.40 -6.24
CA ASP A 146 -6.71 9.61 -7.37
C ASP A 146 -7.43 8.25 -7.43
N PRO A 147 -7.86 7.80 -8.63
CA PRO A 147 -8.44 6.45 -8.81
C PRO A 147 -7.58 5.31 -8.26
N ILE A 148 -6.24 5.43 -8.36
CA ILE A 148 -5.30 4.40 -7.84
C ILE A 148 -5.45 4.19 -6.33
N TYR A 149 -5.75 5.26 -5.59
CA TYR A 149 -5.99 5.19 -4.16
C TYR A 149 -7.33 4.52 -3.84
N SER A 150 -8.39 4.88 -4.58
CA SER A 150 -9.73 4.29 -4.43
C SER A 150 -9.75 2.79 -4.71
N GLU A 151 -8.81 2.28 -5.53
CA GLU A 151 -8.64 0.85 -5.76
C GLU A 151 -8.31 0.08 -4.47
N ILE A 152 -7.53 0.69 -3.56
CA ILE A 152 -7.14 0.10 -2.28
C ILE A 152 -8.18 0.45 -1.20
N PHE A 153 -8.62 1.71 -1.14
CA PHE A 153 -9.49 2.25 -0.10
C PHE A 153 -10.80 2.82 -0.66
N PRO A 154 -11.70 1.98 -1.18
CA PRO A 154 -12.93 2.43 -1.86
C PRO A 154 -13.93 3.19 -0.98
N ASN A 155 -13.75 3.14 0.34
CA ASN A 155 -14.63 3.80 1.31
C ASN A 155 -14.04 5.11 1.86
N THR A 156 -12.97 5.62 1.25
CA THR A 156 -12.30 6.84 1.72
C THR A 156 -12.28 7.87 0.61
N ASP A 157 -13.21 8.80 0.68
CA ASP A 157 -13.37 9.91 -0.27
C ASP A 157 -13.15 11.26 0.42
N LEU A 158 -12.88 12.28 -0.39
CA LEU A 158 -12.83 13.66 0.08
C LEU A 158 -14.25 14.23 0.26
N LYS A 159 -14.42 14.99 1.33
CA LYS A 159 -15.64 15.76 1.54
C LYS A 159 -15.72 16.91 0.52
N GLN A 160 -16.83 17.02 -0.20
CA GLN A 160 -16.95 17.95 -1.33
C GLN A 160 -16.84 19.43 -0.94
N ASP A 161 -17.31 19.80 0.26
CA ASP A 161 -17.34 21.16 0.77
C ASP A 161 -16.12 21.55 1.62
N SER A 162 -15.14 20.66 1.80
CA SER A 162 -13.97 20.87 2.64
C SER A 162 -12.67 20.42 1.96
N GLN A 163 -12.26 21.14 0.90
CA GLN A 163 -11.08 20.80 0.09
C GLN A 163 -10.04 21.94 -0.01
N ALA A 164 -9.98 22.82 0.99
CA ALA A 164 -8.99 23.88 1.01
C ALA A 164 -7.56 23.35 1.11
N ALA A 165 -6.58 24.06 0.52
CA ALA A 165 -5.21 23.59 0.43
C ALA A 165 -4.52 23.35 1.79
N GLY A 166 -4.91 24.06 2.83
CA GLY A 166 -4.31 23.94 4.17
C GLY A 166 -5.14 23.14 5.17
N ARG A 167 -6.42 22.88 4.84
CA ARG A 167 -7.32 22.09 5.68
C ARG A 167 -8.39 21.44 4.81
N TRP A 168 -8.49 20.14 4.89
CA TRP A 168 -9.49 19.36 4.18
C TRP A 168 -9.94 18.18 5.03
N GLU A 169 -11.04 17.58 4.69
CA GLU A 169 -11.67 16.51 5.44
C GLU A 169 -12.05 15.35 4.51
N THR A 170 -12.08 14.14 5.06
CA THR A 170 -12.69 12.99 4.40
C THR A 170 -14.20 13.03 4.56
N SER A 171 -14.93 12.28 3.73
CA SER A 171 -16.39 12.16 3.84
C SER A 171 -16.86 11.52 5.15
N ALA A 172 -15.97 10.82 5.85
CA ALA A 172 -16.28 10.13 7.11
C ALA A 172 -16.05 10.99 8.38
N GLY A 173 -15.47 12.19 8.29
CA GLY A 173 -15.32 13.12 9.43
C GLY A 173 -14.07 13.94 9.45
#